data_dd46a1e0dcca58f28b8cd77cc5b34585
#
_entry.id   dd46a1e0dcca58f28b8cd77cc5b34585
#
_cell.length_a   1.000
_cell.length_b   1.000
_cell.length_c   1.000
_cell.angle_alpha   90.00
_cell.angle_beta   90.00
_cell.angle_gamma   90.00
#
_symmetry.space_group_name_H-M   'P 1'
#
loop_
_entity.id
_entity.type
_entity.pdbx_description
1 polymer ?
#
loop_
_entity_poly.entity_id
_entity_poly.type
_entity_poly.pdbx_seq_one_letter_code
_entity_poly.pdbx_strand_id
1 'polypeptide(L)'
;MNFFPKTIIVTGPTATGKTALAVALAEKFGGEIISVDSRQVFRGMDIGSGKDLSEYGNVPYHLIDVAEPGEPYDLFSFVQDARRALAEIVQRKKLPILCGGSVLYLDALLKGYTLAGAKPDMELRTKLDKLSLAELNRKLDELAPADLAEFKDRDNALRVRRAIENTLATNRAVSLSAEAGLLDNSLVLGVYFPRKTVHERVEKRLDARLQEGMIDEIHDLHEKKNVPWEVLERYGLEYRHVSEYLQGKCDYAVMRNTLLYSIRKFVKRQDIWFRKLEREGVEIHWVENGSVTAAADLVERFLNGESLPPSPIRLSETFYGTQSSKSY
;
A
#
# COMPACT_ATOMS: atom_id res chain seq x y z
N MET A 1 -6.90 11.16 26.13
CA MET A 1 -5.74 10.46 25.51
C MET A 1 -6.29 9.35 24.64
N ASN A 2 -6.18 9.49 23.33
CA ASN A 2 -6.52 8.39 22.42
C ASN A 2 -5.41 7.34 22.53
N PHE A 3 -5.63 6.35 23.37
CA PHE A 3 -4.68 5.26 23.57
C PHE A 3 -4.87 4.28 22.39
N PHE A 4 -3.98 4.32 21.42
CA PHE A 4 -3.96 3.30 20.39
C PHE A 4 -3.53 1.96 20.99
N PRO A 5 -4.18 0.85 20.60
CA PRO A 5 -3.83 -0.47 21.10
C PRO A 5 -2.44 -0.87 20.60
N LYS A 6 -1.75 -1.74 21.35
CA LYS A 6 -0.55 -2.42 20.82
C LYS A 6 -0.90 -3.09 19.50
N THR A 7 -0.19 -2.73 18.45
CA THR A 7 -0.48 -3.18 17.08
C THR A 7 0.79 -3.71 16.43
N ILE A 8 0.70 -4.83 15.75
CA ILE A 8 1.80 -5.36 14.93
C ILE A 8 1.60 -4.95 13.48
N ILE A 9 2.65 -4.51 12.83
CA ILE A 9 2.62 -4.14 11.42
C ILE A 9 3.62 -5.02 10.67
N VAL A 10 3.13 -5.84 9.73
CA VAL A 10 3.95 -6.69 8.87
C VAL A 10 3.99 -6.08 7.48
N THR A 11 5.15 -5.59 7.08
CA THR A 11 5.33 -4.91 5.80
C THR A 11 6.57 -5.40 5.05
N GLY A 12 6.81 -4.87 3.86
CA GLY A 12 7.94 -5.22 3.01
C GLY A 12 7.57 -5.22 1.53
N PRO A 13 8.52 -5.43 0.62
CA PRO A 13 8.27 -5.49 -0.82
C PRO A 13 7.26 -6.58 -1.20
N THR A 14 6.68 -6.45 -2.40
CA THR A 14 5.83 -7.52 -2.94
C THR A 14 6.63 -8.82 -3.12
N ALA A 15 5.96 -9.97 -3.06
CA ALA A 15 6.53 -11.32 -3.17
C ALA A 15 7.52 -11.73 -2.05
N THR A 16 7.49 -11.07 -0.87
CA THR A 16 8.36 -11.44 0.25
C THR A 16 7.72 -12.40 1.27
N GLY A 17 6.42 -12.75 1.14
CA GLY A 17 5.74 -13.65 2.07
C GLY A 17 5.23 -12.97 3.35
N LYS A 18 4.85 -11.71 3.25
CA LYS A 18 4.26 -10.95 4.37
C LYS A 18 3.04 -11.62 4.97
N THR A 19 2.13 -12.12 4.12
CA THR A 19 0.88 -12.76 4.54
C THR A 19 1.17 -13.99 5.38
N ALA A 20 2.04 -14.87 4.91
CA ALA A 20 2.43 -16.07 5.66
C ALA A 20 3.03 -15.72 7.04
N LEU A 21 3.88 -14.70 7.13
CA LEU A 21 4.42 -14.22 8.41
C LEU A 21 3.31 -13.66 9.31
N ALA A 22 2.42 -12.84 8.77
CA ALA A 22 1.32 -12.24 9.53
C ALA A 22 0.36 -13.30 10.07
N VAL A 23 0.04 -14.32 9.26
CA VAL A 23 -0.80 -15.46 9.67
C VAL A 23 -0.15 -16.25 10.79
N ALA A 24 1.13 -16.61 10.65
CA ALA A 24 1.85 -17.34 11.70
C ALA A 24 1.90 -16.56 13.03
N LEU A 25 2.06 -15.23 12.99
CA LEU A 25 1.99 -14.38 14.17
C LEU A 25 0.57 -14.30 14.74
N ALA A 26 -0.45 -14.20 13.89
CA ALA A 26 -1.84 -14.18 14.31
C ALA A 26 -2.25 -15.47 15.01
N GLU A 27 -1.87 -16.62 14.48
CA GLU A 27 -2.10 -17.93 15.11
C GLU A 27 -1.41 -18.02 16.47
N LYS A 28 -0.14 -17.61 16.54
CA LYS A 28 0.65 -17.70 17.79
C LYS A 28 0.13 -16.77 18.89
N PHE A 29 -0.26 -15.55 18.56
CA PHE A 29 -0.61 -14.51 19.52
C PHE A 29 -2.13 -14.22 19.61
N GLY A 30 -2.95 -15.01 18.95
CA GLY A 30 -4.41 -14.85 18.96
C GLY A 30 -4.87 -13.55 18.29
N GLY A 31 -4.22 -13.18 17.19
CA GLY A 31 -4.48 -11.95 16.47
C GLY A 31 -5.49 -12.08 15.33
N GLU A 32 -5.88 -10.93 14.77
CA GLU A 32 -6.67 -10.81 13.54
C GLU A 32 -5.94 -9.87 12.57
N ILE A 33 -6.04 -10.14 11.27
CA ILE A 33 -5.28 -9.42 10.25
C ILE A 33 -6.13 -8.34 9.59
N ILE A 34 -5.57 -7.14 9.44
CA ILE A 34 -6.12 -6.07 8.60
C ILE A 34 -5.23 -5.96 7.36
N SER A 35 -5.81 -6.23 6.17
CA SER A 35 -5.08 -6.06 4.91
C SER A 35 -4.83 -4.58 4.62
N VAL A 36 -3.57 -4.24 4.37
CA VAL A 36 -3.13 -2.90 3.96
C VAL A 36 -2.75 -2.96 2.47
N ASP A 37 -3.74 -3.27 1.63
CA ASP A 37 -3.57 -3.35 0.19
C ASP A 37 -4.71 -2.66 -0.56
N SER A 38 -4.36 -1.79 -1.51
CA SER A 38 -5.31 -0.98 -2.25
C SER A 38 -6.02 -1.72 -3.40
N ARG A 39 -5.72 -3.00 -3.61
CA ARG A 39 -6.35 -3.84 -4.63
C ARG A 39 -7.14 -4.99 -4.03
N GLN A 40 -6.67 -5.56 -2.93
CA GLN A 40 -7.38 -6.64 -2.23
C GLN A 40 -8.74 -6.22 -1.66
N VAL A 41 -9.00 -4.93 -1.54
CA VAL A 41 -10.31 -4.40 -1.13
C VAL A 41 -11.43 -4.70 -2.13
N PHE A 42 -11.13 -4.96 -3.40
CA PHE A 42 -12.13 -5.16 -4.46
C PHE A 42 -12.49 -6.63 -4.65
N ARG A 43 -13.80 -6.93 -4.67
CA ARG A 43 -14.35 -8.28 -4.86
C ARG A 43 -14.05 -8.83 -6.24
N GLY A 44 -13.55 -10.09 -6.28
CA GLY A 44 -13.22 -10.78 -7.52
C GLY A 44 -11.94 -10.30 -8.20
N MET A 45 -11.18 -9.44 -7.54
CA MET A 45 -9.81 -9.11 -7.92
C MET A 45 -8.85 -9.97 -7.08
N ASP A 46 -8.82 -11.29 -7.32
CA ASP A 46 -8.22 -12.27 -6.41
C ASP A 46 -6.78 -12.62 -6.82
N ILE A 47 -6.64 -13.20 -8.02
CA ILE A 47 -5.34 -13.67 -8.54
C ILE A 47 -4.43 -12.48 -8.85
N GLY A 48 -4.92 -11.50 -9.59
CA GLY A 48 -4.14 -10.32 -9.97
C GLY A 48 -3.69 -9.48 -8.77
N SER A 49 -4.51 -9.34 -7.74
CA SER A 49 -4.15 -8.61 -6.51
C SER A 49 -3.33 -9.46 -5.53
N GLY A 50 -3.40 -10.78 -5.64
CA GLY A 50 -2.74 -11.73 -4.75
C GLY A 50 -3.34 -11.74 -3.37
N LYS A 51 -4.62 -11.94 -3.30
CA LYS A 51 -5.30 -12.15 -2.02
C LYS A 51 -4.85 -13.40 -1.32
N ASP A 52 -4.59 -14.47 -2.09
CA ASP A 52 -4.08 -15.77 -1.60
C ASP A 52 -4.85 -16.22 -0.32
N LEU A 53 -6.22 -16.18 -0.38
CA LEU A 53 -7.09 -16.34 0.79
C LEU A 53 -6.88 -17.67 1.53
N SER A 54 -6.43 -18.70 0.84
CA SER A 54 -6.08 -19.99 1.45
C SER A 54 -4.93 -19.89 2.46
N GLU A 55 -4.04 -18.88 2.34
CA GLU A 55 -2.95 -18.65 3.29
C GLU A 55 -3.46 -18.26 4.69
N TYR A 56 -4.65 -17.65 4.78
CA TYR A 56 -5.20 -17.17 6.06
C TYR A 56 -5.72 -18.30 6.96
N GLY A 57 -6.04 -19.49 6.41
CA GLY A 57 -6.57 -20.61 7.17
C GLY A 57 -7.79 -20.20 8.01
N ASN A 58 -7.68 -20.35 9.34
CA ASN A 58 -8.71 -19.94 10.29
C ASN A 58 -8.48 -18.55 10.89
N VAL A 59 -7.47 -17.82 10.46
CA VAL A 59 -7.17 -16.47 10.98
C VAL A 59 -8.17 -15.47 10.39
N PRO A 60 -8.93 -14.74 11.21
CA PRO A 60 -9.83 -13.71 10.73
C PRO A 60 -9.05 -12.57 10.04
N TYR A 61 -9.59 -12.11 8.93
CA TYR A 61 -9.03 -10.98 8.19
C TYR A 61 -10.08 -9.92 7.87
N HIS A 62 -9.61 -8.69 7.69
CA HIS A 62 -10.42 -7.50 7.45
C HIS A 62 -9.89 -6.72 6.25
N LEU A 63 -10.73 -5.92 5.63
CA LEU A 63 -10.45 -5.05 4.48
C LEU A 63 -10.01 -5.82 3.22
N ILE A 64 -10.51 -7.03 3.07
CA ILE A 64 -10.51 -7.79 1.83
C ILE A 64 -11.96 -7.89 1.37
N ASP A 65 -12.23 -7.73 0.07
CA ASP A 65 -13.57 -7.82 -0.53
C ASP A 65 -14.62 -6.88 0.09
N VAL A 66 -14.24 -5.65 0.37
CA VAL A 66 -15.13 -4.64 1.00
C VAL A 66 -15.77 -3.68 0.00
N ALA A 67 -15.30 -3.65 -1.26
CA ALA A 67 -15.81 -2.78 -2.31
C ALA A 67 -16.00 -3.56 -3.62
N GLU A 68 -16.87 -3.06 -4.52
CA GLU A 68 -16.97 -3.62 -5.87
C GLU A 68 -15.96 -2.95 -6.82
N PRO A 69 -15.40 -3.68 -7.81
CA PRO A 69 -14.57 -3.09 -8.84
C PRO A 69 -15.31 -1.99 -9.60
N GLY A 70 -14.67 -0.81 -9.73
CA GLY A 70 -15.29 0.38 -10.32
C GLY A 70 -15.86 1.36 -9.30
N GLU A 71 -16.17 0.91 -8.09
CA GLU A 71 -16.57 1.81 -7.01
C GLU A 71 -15.37 2.62 -6.49
N PRO A 72 -15.60 3.87 -6.07
CA PRO A 72 -14.58 4.66 -5.43
C PRO A 72 -14.19 4.05 -4.07
N TYR A 73 -12.95 3.62 -3.93
CA TYR A 73 -12.35 3.26 -2.65
C TYR A 73 -11.00 3.94 -2.53
N ASP A 74 -10.97 5.00 -1.77
CA ASP A 74 -9.81 5.88 -1.64
C ASP A 74 -9.13 5.75 -0.27
N LEU A 75 -8.07 6.55 -0.07
CA LEU A 75 -7.34 6.57 1.20
C LEU A 75 -8.23 6.92 2.39
N PHE A 76 -9.23 7.80 2.19
CA PHE A 76 -10.15 8.18 3.26
C PHE A 76 -11.01 6.98 3.68
N SER A 77 -11.64 6.30 2.73
CA SER A 77 -12.42 5.09 2.97
C SER A 77 -11.60 4.02 3.70
N PHE A 78 -10.37 3.80 3.21
CA PHE A 78 -9.46 2.84 3.83
C PHE A 78 -9.15 3.20 5.30
N VAL A 79 -8.78 4.45 5.59
CA VAL A 79 -8.43 4.88 6.96
C VAL A 79 -9.63 4.74 7.91
N GLN A 80 -10.84 5.08 7.46
CA GLN A 80 -12.06 4.92 8.26
C GLN A 80 -12.33 3.44 8.56
N ASP A 81 -12.28 2.59 7.54
CA ASP A 81 -12.53 1.16 7.69
C ASP A 81 -11.45 0.48 8.53
N ALA A 82 -10.17 0.85 8.36
CA ALA A 82 -9.08 0.33 9.17
C ALA A 82 -9.22 0.72 10.64
N ARG A 83 -9.60 1.96 10.94
CA ARG A 83 -9.85 2.41 12.33
C ARG A 83 -11.02 1.65 12.95
N ARG A 84 -12.09 1.41 12.20
CA ARG A 84 -13.23 0.60 12.65
C ARG A 84 -12.81 -0.83 12.94
N ALA A 85 -12.13 -1.49 12.01
CA ALA A 85 -11.63 -2.85 12.19
C ALA A 85 -10.68 -2.96 13.40
N LEU A 86 -9.76 -2.00 13.58
CA LEU A 86 -8.90 -1.93 14.77
C LEU A 86 -9.72 -1.89 16.06
N ALA A 87 -10.73 -1.02 16.15
CA ALA A 87 -11.58 -0.90 17.32
C ALA A 87 -12.34 -2.21 17.63
N GLU A 88 -12.89 -2.85 16.62
CA GLU A 88 -13.61 -4.13 16.73
C GLU A 88 -12.70 -5.28 17.17
N ILE A 89 -11.48 -5.37 16.64
CA ILE A 89 -10.49 -6.38 17.04
C ILE A 89 -10.14 -6.22 18.53
N VAL A 90 -9.88 -4.99 18.94
CA VAL A 90 -9.56 -4.67 20.34
C VAL A 90 -10.74 -4.98 21.28
N GLN A 91 -11.97 -4.67 20.86
CA GLN A 91 -13.16 -5.01 21.63
C GLN A 91 -13.29 -6.52 21.87
N ARG A 92 -12.88 -7.33 20.89
CA ARG A 92 -12.77 -8.80 21.01
C ARG A 92 -11.55 -9.27 21.81
N LYS A 93 -10.74 -8.36 22.34
CA LYS A 93 -9.47 -8.64 23.04
C LYS A 93 -8.48 -9.44 22.19
N LYS A 94 -8.46 -9.18 20.88
CA LYS A 94 -7.54 -9.79 19.94
C LYS A 94 -6.40 -8.81 19.60
N LEU A 95 -5.26 -9.35 19.17
CA LEU A 95 -4.11 -8.55 18.74
C LEU A 95 -4.34 -8.06 17.30
N PRO A 96 -4.39 -6.75 17.03
CA PRO A 96 -4.47 -6.27 15.67
C PRO A 96 -3.12 -6.43 14.95
N ILE A 97 -3.16 -7.01 13.74
CA ILE A 97 -2.00 -7.19 12.88
C ILE A 97 -2.31 -6.56 11.52
N LEU A 98 -1.65 -5.46 11.19
CA LEU A 98 -1.73 -4.85 9.87
C LEU A 98 -0.75 -5.57 8.94
N CYS A 99 -1.22 -6.04 7.79
CA CYS A 99 -0.38 -6.73 6.81
C CYS A 99 -0.51 -6.12 5.42
N GLY A 100 0.57 -5.61 4.85
CA GLY A 100 0.52 -5.14 3.47
C GLY A 100 1.70 -4.29 3.02
N GLY A 101 1.64 -3.89 1.74
CA GLY A 101 2.69 -3.13 1.07
C GLY A 101 2.18 -1.86 0.38
N SER A 102 0.92 -1.46 0.59
CA SER A 102 0.39 -0.19 0.09
C SER A 102 0.88 0.97 0.93
N VAL A 103 2.02 1.51 0.51
CA VAL A 103 2.83 2.48 1.27
C VAL A 103 2.06 3.72 1.72
N LEU A 104 1.16 4.24 0.87
CA LEU A 104 0.35 5.42 1.21
C LEU A 104 -0.67 5.10 2.32
N TYR A 105 -1.25 3.91 2.29
CA TYR A 105 -2.21 3.44 3.29
C TYR A 105 -1.52 3.25 4.65
N LEU A 106 -0.35 2.64 4.62
CA LEU A 106 0.45 2.42 5.82
C LEU A 106 0.94 3.74 6.43
N ASP A 107 1.45 4.66 5.60
CA ASP A 107 1.91 5.99 6.04
C ASP A 107 0.77 6.78 6.73
N ALA A 108 -0.44 6.72 6.17
CA ALA A 108 -1.61 7.39 6.73
C ALA A 108 -2.01 6.84 8.11
N LEU A 109 -1.93 5.53 8.31
CA LEU A 109 -2.23 4.92 9.62
C LEU A 109 -1.11 5.18 10.64
N LEU A 110 0.15 5.04 10.22
CA LEU A 110 1.30 5.28 11.10
C LEU A 110 1.34 6.70 11.62
N LYS A 111 1.13 7.68 10.74
CA LYS A 111 1.22 9.12 11.07
C LYS A 111 -0.12 9.71 11.52
N GLY A 112 -1.19 8.91 11.55
CA GLY A 112 -2.50 9.37 11.98
C GLY A 112 -3.06 10.49 11.11
N TYR A 113 -2.91 10.41 9.79
CA TYR A 113 -3.46 11.44 8.92
C TYR A 113 -4.97 11.57 9.12
N THR A 114 -5.38 12.76 9.51
CA THR A 114 -6.78 13.18 9.44
C THR A 114 -7.02 13.72 8.05
N LEU A 115 -7.74 12.94 7.27
CA LEU A 115 -8.08 13.29 5.90
C LEU A 115 -9.29 14.22 5.93
N ALA A 116 -9.10 15.48 6.30
CA ALA A 116 -10.11 16.52 6.17
C ALA A 116 -10.14 17.00 4.71
N GLY A 117 -10.60 16.15 3.80
CA GLY A 117 -10.67 16.47 2.38
C GLY A 117 -12.09 16.40 1.85
N ALA A 118 -12.34 17.18 0.81
CA ALA A 118 -13.58 17.07 0.05
C ALA A 118 -13.77 15.66 -0.49
N LYS A 119 -15.03 15.20 -0.55
CA LYS A 119 -15.34 14.04 -1.39
C LYS A 119 -14.92 14.36 -2.84
N PRO A 120 -14.48 13.35 -3.61
CA PRO A 120 -14.15 13.54 -5.01
C PRO A 120 -15.35 14.16 -5.76
N ASP A 121 -15.11 15.30 -6.40
CA ASP A 121 -16.09 15.95 -7.28
C ASP A 121 -15.79 15.59 -8.73
N MET A 122 -16.57 14.68 -9.29
CA MET A 122 -16.33 14.14 -10.64
C MET A 122 -16.59 15.19 -11.74
N GLU A 123 -17.53 16.12 -11.55
CA GLU A 123 -17.77 17.20 -12.52
C GLU A 123 -16.60 18.19 -12.52
N LEU A 124 -16.13 18.57 -11.34
CA LEU A 124 -14.95 19.42 -11.18
C LEU A 124 -13.72 18.75 -11.78
N ARG A 125 -13.51 17.46 -11.52
CA ARG A 125 -12.39 16.69 -12.10
C ARG A 125 -12.41 16.70 -13.61
N THR A 126 -13.57 16.46 -14.22
CA THR A 126 -13.70 16.50 -15.68
C THR A 126 -13.37 17.88 -16.26
N LYS A 127 -13.64 18.96 -15.53
CA LYS A 127 -13.25 20.32 -15.92
C LYS A 127 -11.75 20.55 -15.75
N LEU A 128 -11.20 20.12 -14.64
CA LEU A 128 -9.77 20.29 -14.32
C LEU A 128 -8.85 19.40 -15.17
N ASP A 129 -9.32 18.22 -15.61
CA ASP A 129 -8.55 17.31 -16.48
C ASP A 129 -8.26 17.89 -17.88
N LYS A 130 -9.00 18.93 -18.27
CA LYS A 130 -8.77 19.66 -19.53
C LYS A 130 -7.69 20.74 -19.43
N LEU A 131 -7.25 21.05 -18.20
CA LEU A 131 -6.28 22.11 -17.94
C LEU A 131 -4.84 21.55 -17.93
N SER A 132 -3.93 22.34 -18.47
CA SER A 132 -2.48 22.09 -18.31
C SER A 132 -2.04 22.27 -16.86
N LEU A 133 -0.86 21.70 -16.52
CA LEU A 133 -0.28 21.86 -15.17
C LEU A 133 -0.10 23.35 -14.79
N ALA A 134 0.26 24.20 -15.74
CA ALA A 134 0.44 25.64 -15.51
C ALA A 134 -0.91 26.33 -15.17
N GLU A 135 -1.98 25.97 -15.87
CA GLU A 135 -3.32 26.49 -15.61
C GLU A 135 -3.87 26.00 -14.28
N LEU A 136 -3.64 24.74 -13.94
CA LEU A 136 -4.00 24.19 -12.62
C LEU A 136 -3.29 24.93 -11.48
N ASN A 137 -1.99 25.17 -11.61
CA ASN A 137 -1.23 25.93 -10.62
C ASN A 137 -1.74 27.37 -10.48
N ARG A 138 -2.02 28.05 -11.59
CA ARG A 138 -2.59 29.40 -11.57
C ARG A 138 -3.94 29.43 -10.85
N LYS A 139 -4.80 28.46 -11.15
CA LYS A 139 -6.10 28.33 -10.50
C LYS A 139 -5.98 28.10 -8.98
N LEU A 140 -5.00 27.31 -8.55
CA LEU A 140 -4.72 27.10 -7.13
C LEU A 140 -4.23 28.37 -6.45
N ASP A 141 -3.37 29.15 -7.14
CA ASP A 141 -2.88 30.44 -6.64
C ASP A 141 -4.00 31.48 -6.53
N GLU A 142 -4.92 31.54 -7.50
CA GLU A 142 -6.12 32.39 -7.47
C GLU A 142 -7.07 32.05 -6.32
N LEU A 143 -7.19 30.76 -5.97
CA LEU A 143 -7.99 30.33 -4.82
C LEU A 143 -7.36 30.67 -3.48
N ALA A 144 -6.04 30.90 -3.47
CA ALA A 144 -5.25 31.33 -2.31
C ALA A 144 -5.61 30.60 -1.00
N PRO A 145 -5.52 29.27 -0.93
CA PRO A 145 -5.85 28.53 0.30
C PRO A 145 -4.98 28.96 1.47
N ALA A 146 -5.50 28.87 2.69
CA ALA A 146 -4.82 29.29 3.91
C ALA A 146 -3.44 28.65 4.12
N ASP A 147 -3.22 27.46 3.56
CA ASP A 147 -1.97 26.67 3.65
C ASP A 147 -1.21 26.55 2.33
N LEU A 148 -1.39 27.52 1.42
CA LEU A 148 -0.76 27.51 0.09
C LEU A 148 0.77 27.37 0.14
N ALA A 149 1.41 27.98 1.13
CA ALA A 149 2.86 27.92 1.31
C ALA A 149 3.36 26.52 1.72
N GLU A 150 2.51 25.71 2.30
CA GLU A 150 2.82 24.34 2.72
C GLU A 150 2.71 23.34 1.55
N PHE A 151 1.97 23.69 0.49
CA PHE A 151 1.77 22.83 -0.67
C PHE A 151 3.00 22.83 -1.58
N LYS A 152 3.71 21.68 -1.63
CA LYS A 152 4.99 21.53 -2.36
C LYS A 152 4.85 20.78 -3.69
N ASP A 153 3.77 20.06 -3.92
CA ASP A 153 3.59 19.13 -5.05
C ASP A 153 3.10 19.81 -6.34
N ARG A 154 3.69 20.95 -6.68
CA ARG A 154 3.27 21.78 -7.81
C ARG A 154 3.67 21.23 -9.20
N ASP A 155 4.52 20.23 -9.24
CA ASP A 155 4.97 19.52 -10.44
C ASP A 155 4.06 18.34 -10.83
N ASN A 156 3.04 18.06 -10.06
CA ASN A 156 2.15 16.92 -10.25
C ASN A 156 0.69 17.35 -10.44
N ALA A 157 0.20 17.25 -11.69
CA ALA A 157 -1.15 17.69 -12.06
C ALA A 157 -2.27 17.04 -11.20
N LEU A 158 -2.13 15.75 -10.86
CA LEU A 158 -3.12 15.06 -10.03
C LEU A 158 -3.14 15.61 -8.60
N ARG A 159 -1.98 15.97 -8.05
CA ARG A 159 -1.87 16.56 -6.70
C ARG A 159 -2.35 17.99 -6.68
N VAL A 160 -2.02 18.80 -7.70
CA VAL A 160 -2.53 20.17 -7.83
C VAL A 160 -4.06 20.15 -7.99
N ARG A 161 -4.60 19.26 -8.83
CA ARG A 161 -6.04 19.07 -8.96
C ARG A 161 -6.70 18.73 -7.61
N ARG A 162 -6.11 17.82 -6.83
CA ARG A 162 -6.61 17.47 -5.50
C ARG A 162 -6.54 18.62 -4.52
N ALA A 163 -5.48 19.43 -4.58
CA ALA A 163 -5.36 20.65 -3.79
C ALA A 163 -6.47 21.65 -4.13
N ILE A 164 -6.82 21.82 -5.40
CA ILE A 164 -7.95 22.66 -5.83
C ILE A 164 -9.28 22.14 -5.26
N GLU A 165 -9.56 20.82 -5.38
CA GLU A 165 -10.76 20.21 -4.80
C GLU A 165 -10.86 20.49 -3.29
N ASN A 166 -9.77 20.27 -2.56
CA ASN A 166 -9.71 20.50 -1.13
C ASN A 166 -9.91 21.99 -0.79
N THR A 167 -9.26 22.88 -1.52
CA THR A 167 -9.39 24.33 -1.30
C THR A 167 -10.82 24.80 -1.46
N LEU A 168 -11.51 24.35 -2.49
CA LEU A 168 -12.90 24.72 -2.73
C LEU A 168 -13.84 24.23 -1.63
N ALA A 169 -13.53 23.11 -1.00
CA ALA A 169 -14.37 22.52 0.04
C ALA A 169 -14.01 22.99 1.46
N THR A 170 -12.74 23.27 1.75
CA THR A 170 -12.22 23.47 3.11
C THR A 170 -11.37 24.71 3.28
N ASN A 171 -11.14 25.48 2.23
CA ASN A 171 -10.18 26.59 2.15
C ASN A 171 -8.72 26.18 2.48
N ARG A 172 -8.36 24.90 2.28
CA ARG A 172 -7.01 24.35 2.51
C ARG A 172 -6.58 23.47 1.34
N ALA A 173 -5.37 23.70 0.83
CA ALA A 173 -4.77 22.90 -0.23
C ALA A 173 -4.28 21.53 0.30
N VAL A 174 -3.74 21.53 1.52
CA VAL A 174 -3.24 20.33 2.19
C VAL A 174 -4.33 19.76 3.09
N SER A 175 -4.78 18.55 2.77
CA SER A 175 -5.84 17.89 3.54
C SER A 175 -5.32 17.01 4.68
N LEU A 176 -4.02 17.11 5.00
CA LEU A 176 -3.37 16.23 5.95
C LEU A 176 -3.02 17.02 7.22
N SER A 177 -3.85 16.92 8.25
CA SER A 177 -3.41 17.19 9.63
C SER A 177 -3.04 15.85 10.26
N ALA A 178 -1.92 15.80 10.99
CA ALA A 178 -1.55 14.62 11.77
C ALA A 178 -2.26 14.70 13.13
N GLU A 179 -3.09 13.72 13.42
CA GLU A 179 -3.51 13.38 14.77
C GLU A 179 -2.58 12.28 15.31
N ALA A 180 -2.82 11.81 16.53
CA ALA A 180 -2.09 10.66 17.06
C ALA A 180 -2.25 9.45 16.10
N GLY A 181 -1.14 8.92 15.60
CA GLY A 181 -1.08 7.75 14.71
C GLY A 181 -0.78 6.48 15.48
N LEU A 182 -0.72 5.36 14.76
CA LEU A 182 -0.39 4.06 15.34
C LEU A 182 1.09 3.97 15.76
N LEU A 183 1.94 4.90 15.31
CA LEU A 183 3.40 4.79 15.45
C LEU A 183 3.84 4.64 16.91
N ASP A 184 3.20 5.38 17.83
CA ASP A 184 3.60 5.41 19.25
C ASP A 184 3.35 4.09 20.01
N ASN A 185 2.51 3.22 19.47
CA ASN A 185 2.18 1.93 20.13
C ASN A 185 2.13 0.77 19.12
N SER A 186 3.06 0.76 18.17
CA SER A 186 3.16 -0.31 17.18
C SER A 186 4.58 -0.85 17.04
N LEU A 187 4.69 -2.15 16.73
CA LEU A 187 5.92 -2.80 16.29
C LEU A 187 5.85 -2.97 14.78
N VAL A 188 6.80 -2.34 14.05
CA VAL A 188 6.89 -2.46 12.60
C VAL A 188 7.91 -3.54 12.23
N LEU A 189 7.43 -4.64 11.69
CA LEU A 189 8.22 -5.76 11.18
C LEU A 189 8.32 -5.66 9.65
N GLY A 190 9.53 -5.59 9.13
CA GLY A 190 9.80 -5.60 7.69
C GLY A 190 10.28 -6.99 7.23
N VAL A 191 9.68 -7.57 6.20
CA VAL A 191 10.20 -8.83 5.63
C VAL A 191 11.30 -8.52 4.63
N TYR A 192 12.51 -8.95 4.92
CA TYR A 192 13.70 -8.67 4.14
C TYR A 192 14.18 -9.90 3.34
N PHE A 193 14.48 -9.64 2.08
CA PHE A 193 15.24 -10.54 1.20
C PHE A 193 16.20 -9.70 0.36
N PRO A 194 17.37 -10.26 -0.06
CA PRO A 194 18.22 -9.61 -1.05
C PRO A 194 17.45 -9.29 -2.32
N ARG A 195 17.72 -8.14 -2.95
CA ARG A 195 16.97 -7.67 -4.13
C ARG A 195 16.91 -8.70 -5.26
N LYS A 196 18.00 -9.43 -5.52
CA LYS A 196 18.04 -10.49 -6.53
C LYS A 196 16.97 -11.55 -6.24
N THR A 197 16.91 -12.03 -5.00
CA THR A 197 15.92 -13.01 -4.55
C THR A 197 14.50 -12.47 -4.70
N VAL A 198 14.24 -11.21 -4.36
CA VAL A 198 12.92 -10.59 -4.56
C VAL A 198 12.53 -10.58 -6.03
N HIS A 199 13.46 -10.26 -6.95
CA HIS A 199 13.18 -10.24 -8.39
C HIS A 199 12.89 -11.65 -8.94
N GLU A 200 13.58 -12.68 -8.48
CA GLU A 200 13.34 -14.09 -8.83
C GLU A 200 11.96 -14.55 -8.31
N ARG A 201 11.62 -14.20 -7.06
CA ARG A 201 10.30 -14.50 -6.48
C ARG A 201 9.16 -13.79 -7.20
N VAL A 202 9.35 -12.52 -7.59
CA VAL A 202 8.38 -11.76 -8.39
C VAL A 202 8.11 -12.44 -9.72
N GLU A 203 9.15 -12.86 -10.44
CA GLU A 203 9.00 -13.52 -11.74
C GLU A 203 8.28 -14.85 -11.60
N LYS A 204 8.72 -15.69 -10.67
CA LYS A 204 8.08 -17.00 -10.40
C LYS A 204 6.59 -16.82 -10.03
N ARG A 205 6.26 -15.82 -9.20
CA ARG A 205 4.89 -15.57 -8.79
C ARG A 205 4.04 -15.05 -9.96
N LEU A 206 4.59 -14.19 -10.82
CA LEU A 206 3.90 -13.73 -12.02
C LEU A 206 3.54 -14.90 -12.93
N ASP A 207 4.50 -15.80 -13.21
CA ASP A 207 4.27 -16.96 -14.07
C ASP A 207 3.23 -17.90 -13.48
N ALA A 208 3.28 -18.16 -12.16
CA ALA A 208 2.27 -18.97 -11.49
C ALA A 208 0.87 -18.37 -11.64
N ARG A 209 0.70 -17.07 -11.38
CA ARG A 209 -0.61 -16.40 -11.51
C ARG A 209 -1.16 -16.36 -12.92
N LEU A 210 -0.29 -16.22 -13.92
CA LEU A 210 -0.71 -16.34 -15.33
C LEU A 210 -1.25 -17.74 -15.62
N GLN A 211 -0.65 -18.80 -15.03
CA GLN A 211 -1.13 -20.18 -15.15
C GLN A 211 -2.39 -20.46 -14.33
N GLU A 212 -2.57 -19.78 -13.19
CA GLU A 212 -3.74 -19.90 -12.32
C GLU A 212 -5.00 -19.23 -12.88
N GLY A 213 -4.91 -18.51 -14.01
CA GLY A 213 -6.06 -17.90 -14.68
C GLY A 213 -6.20 -16.40 -14.44
N MET A 214 -5.11 -15.67 -14.15
CA MET A 214 -5.16 -14.20 -13.96
C MET A 214 -5.74 -13.48 -15.21
N ILE A 215 -5.50 -14.00 -16.41
CA ILE A 215 -6.06 -13.42 -17.65
C ILE A 215 -7.57 -13.61 -17.67
N ASP A 216 -8.05 -14.81 -17.31
CA ASP A 216 -9.48 -15.13 -17.28
C ASP A 216 -10.18 -14.31 -16.20
N GLU A 217 -9.57 -14.11 -15.03
CA GLU A 217 -10.11 -13.23 -13.99
C GLU A 217 -10.38 -11.82 -14.53
N ILE A 218 -9.39 -11.23 -15.22
CA ILE A 218 -9.51 -9.86 -15.71
C ILE A 218 -10.50 -9.76 -16.88
N HIS A 219 -10.55 -10.79 -17.74
CA HIS A 219 -11.57 -10.91 -18.77
C HIS A 219 -12.98 -10.97 -18.16
N ASP A 220 -13.18 -11.79 -17.13
CA ASP A 220 -14.45 -11.95 -16.44
C ASP A 220 -14.90 -10.69 -15.70
N LEU A 221 -13.97 -9.92 -15.12
CA LEU A 221 -14.28 -8.62 -14.54
C LEU A 221 -14.87 -7.66 -15.59
N HIS A 222 -14.37 -7.69 -16.82
CA HIS A 222 -14.91 -6.89 -17.91
C HIS A 222 -16.22 -7.45 -18.42
N GLU A 223 -16.24 -8.71 -18.89
CA GLU A 223 -17.37 -9.31 -19.60
C GLU A 223 -18.56 -9.64 -18.70
N LYS A 224 -18.30 -10.16 -17.48
CA LYS A 224 -19.38 -10.62 -16.59
C LYS A 224 -19.78 -9.58 -15.55
N LYS A 225 -18.81 -8.76 -15.07
CA LYS A 225 -19.09 -7.70 -14.09
C LYS A 225 -19.21 -6.31 -14.71
N ASN A 226 -19.08 -6.19 -16.03
CA ASN A 226 -19.19 -4.94 -16.78
C ASN A 226 -18.25 -3.83 -16.28
N VAL A 227 -17.07 -4.18 -15.76
CA VAL A 227 -16.05 -3.21 -15.36
C VAL A 227 -15.38 -2.63 -16.61
N PRO A 228 -15.46 -1.31 -16.86
CA PRO A 228 -14.85 -0.72 -18.05
C PRO A 228 -13.33 -0.91 -18.09
N TRP A 229 -12.76 -1.06 -19.30
CA TRP A 229 -11.32 -1.22 -19.49
C TRP A 229 -10.52 -0.08 -18.85
N GLU A 230 -10.99 1.15 -18.95
CA GLU A 230 -10.36 2.34 -18.37
C GLU A 230 -10.30 2.26 -16.83
N VAL A 231 -11.24 1.57 -16.21
CA VAL A 231 -11.24 1.32 -14.76
C VAL A 231 -10.20 0.27 -14.40
N LEU A 232 -10.18 -0.85 -15.13
CA LEU A 232 -9.18 -1.92 -14.95
C LEU A 232 -7.76 -1.38 -15.18
N GLU A 233 -7.52 -0.61 -16.25
CA GLU A 233 -6.24 0.00 -16.53
C GLU A 233 -5.78 0.96 -15.41
N ARG A 234 -6.70 1.68 -14.76
CA ARG A 234 -6.39 2.57 -13.61
C ARG A 234 -5.93 1.82 -12.36
N TYR A 235 -6.33 0.56 -12.19
CA TYR A 235 -5.79 -0.25 -11.09
C TYR A 235 -4.29 -0.51 -11.24
N GLY A 236 -3.76 -0.42 -12.45
CA GLY A 236 -2.32 -0.52 -12.73
C GLY A 236 -1.80 -1.95 -12.69
N LEU A 237 -0.50 -2.10 -12.86
CA LEU A 237 0.22 -3.38 -12.84
C LEU A 237 -0.53 -4.49 -13.60
N GLU A 238 -0.88 -5.58 -12.95
CA GLU A 238 -1.52 -6.76 -13.52
C GLU A 238 -2.77 -6.38 -14.33
N TYR A 239 -3.65 -5.63 -13.74
CA TYR A 239 -4.93 -5.24 -14.36
C TYR A 239 -4.74 -4.38 -15.60
N ARG A 240 -3.78 -3.47 -15.60
CA ARG A 240 -3.48 -2.64 -16.78
C ARG A 240 -2.93 -3.47 -17.92
N HIS A 241 -1.82 -4.18 -17.68
CA HIS A 241 -1.11 -4.85 -18.75
C HIS A 241 -1.89 -6.01 -19.36
N VAL A 242 -2.65 -6.73 -18.53
CA VAL A 242 -3.54 -7.79 -19.03
C VAL A 242 -4.74 -7.19 -19.79
N SER A 243 -5.32 -6.08 -19.32
CA SER A 243 -6.37 -5.37 -20.08
C SER A 243 -5.87 -4.89 -21.45
N GLU A 244 -4.66 -4.34 -21.53
CA GLU A 244 -4.05 -3.93 -22.80
C GLU A 244 -3.87 -5.12 -23.75
N TYR A 245 -3.49 -6.29 -23.23
CA TYR A 245 -3.40 -7.54 -24.01
C TYR A 245 -4.77 -8.02 -24.49
N LEU A 246 -5.78 -8.06 -23.62
CA LEU A 246 -7.13 -8.50 -23.96
C LEU A 246 -7.79 -7.59 -25.02
N GLN A 247 -7.44 -6.32 -25.05
CA GLN A 247 -7.87 -5.38 -26.09
C GLN A 247 -7.05 -5.49 -27.40
N GLY A 248 -6.10 -6.42 -27.49
CA GLY A 248 -5.26 -6.59 -28.69
C GLY A 248 -4.21 -5.49 -28.89
N LYS A 249 -3.90 -4.68 -27.88
CA LYS A 249 -2.90 -3.60 -27.96
C LYS A 249 -1.46 -4.14 -27.97
N CYS A 250 -1.24 -5.36 -27.52
CA CYS A 250 0.05 -6.05 -27.54
C CYS A 250 -0.15 -7.57 -27.54
N ASP A 251 0.92 -8.33 -27.88
CA ASP A 251 0.93 -9.77 -27.73
C ASP A 251 1.24 -10.25 -26.30
N TYR A 252 1.08 -11.54 -26.04
CA TYR A 252 1.30 -12.14 -24.73
C TYR A 252 2.74 -11.94 -24.21
N ALA A 253 3.75 -12.08 -25.08
CA ALA A 253 5.15 -11.96 -24.69
C ALA A 253 5.47 -10.52 -24.26
N VAL A 254 4.97 -9.55 -25.00
CA VAL A 254 5.11 -8.12 -24.69
C VAL A 254 4.38 -7.80 -23.37
N MET A 255 3.15 -8.26 -23.20
CA MET A 255 2.37 -8.09 -21.96
C MET A 255 3.14 -8.62 -20.76
N ARG A 256 3.56 -9.91 -20.78
CA ARG A 256 4.28 -10.55 -19.67
C ARG A 256 5.56 -9.79 -19.30
N ASN A 257 6.38 -9.45 -20.30
CA ASN A 257 7.67 -8.79 -20.06
C ASN A 257 7.49 -7.37 -19.52
N THR A 258 6.53 -6.61 -20.05
CA THR A 258 6.23 -5.25 -19.59
C THR A 258 5.65 -5.26 -18.18
N LEU A 259 4.78 -6.23 -17.88
CA LEU A 259 4.23 -6.43 -16.54
C LEU A 259 5.34 -6.78 -15.53
N LEU A 260 6.21 -7.74 -15.86
CA LEU A 260 7.36 -8.11 -15.02
C LEU A 260 8.25 -6.90 -14.73
N TYR A 261 8.58 -6.11 -15.75
CA TYR A 261 9.34 -4.86 -15.57
C TYR A 261 8.63 -3.88 -14.64
N SER A 262 7.31 -3.72 -14.81
CA SER A 262 6.49 -2.82 -14.00
C SER A 262 6.43 -3.25 -12.53
N ILE A 263 6.33 -4.56 -12.25
CA ILE A 263 6.37 -5.11 -10.89
C ILE A 263 7.75 -4.89 -10.25
N ARG A 264 8.85 -5.13 -10.98
CA ARG A 264 10.21 -4.86 -10.49
C ARG A 264 10.42 -3.36 -10.17
N LYS A 265 9.85 -2.47 -11.00
CA LYS A 265 9.84 -1.03 -10.74
C LYS A 265 9.00 -0.68 -9.50
N PHE A 266 7.90 -1.40 -9.27
CA PHE A 266 7.07 -1.25 -8.07
C PHE A 266 7.84 -1.65 -6.80
N VAL A 267 8.54 -2.78 -6.80
CA VAL A 267 9.46 -3.18 -5.71
C VAL A 267 10.45 -2.06 -5.38
N LYS A 268 11.09 -1.48 -6.41
CA LYS A 268 12.03 -0.36 -6.19
C LYS A 268 11.36 0.85 -5.52
N ARG A 269 10.11 1.17 -5.90
CA ARG A 269 9.36 2.27 -5.26
C ARG A 269 9.04 1.97 -3.80
N GLN A 270 8.68 0.72 -3.46
CA GLN A 270 8.48 0.30 -2.08
C GLN A 270 9.76 0.46 -1.26
N ASP A 271 10.92 0.02 -1.77
CA ASP A 271 12.23 0.20 -1.12
C ASP A 271 12.54 1.68 -0.83
N ILE A 272 12.30 2.57 -1.82
CA ILE A 272 12.52 4.01 -1.66
C ILE A 272 11.67 4.56 -0.51
N TRP A 273 10.44 4.10 -0.39
CA TRP A 273 9.53 4.54 0.65
C TRP A 273 9.94 4.01 2.04
N PHE A 274 10.32 2.73 2.17
CA PHE A 274 10.82 2.19 3.43
C PHE A 274 12.06 2.96 3.93
N ARG A 275 12.99 3.29 3.02
CA ARG A 275 14.14 4.15 3.33
C ARG A 275 13.74 5.55 3.79
N LYS A 276 12.66 6.10 3.22
CA LYS A 276 12.11 7.38 3.66
C LYS A 276 11.58 7.26 5.08
N LEU A 277 10.78 6.24 5.40
CA LEU A 277 10.28 6.00 6.75
C LEU A 277 11.39 5.90 7.79
N GLU A 278 12.43 5.10 7.51
CA GLU A 278 13.57 4.96 8.42
C GLU A 278 14.29 6.29 8.66
N ARG A 279 14.46 7.13 7.61
CA ARG A 279 15.05 8.47 7.76
C ARG A 279 14.15 9.44 8.54
N GLU A 280 12.86 9.22 8.53
CA GLU A 280 11.88 9.97 9.33
C GLU A 280 11.76 9.44 10.76
N GLY A 281 12.59 8.48 11.15
CA GLY A 281 12.69 7.97 12.53
C GLY A 281 11.80 6.77 12.83
N VAL A 282 11.12 6.19 11.82
CA VAL A 282 10.37 4.95 12.02
C VAL A 282 11.34 3.79 12.12
N GLU A 283 11.37 3.11 13.26
CA GLU A 283 12.17 1.89 13.42
C GLU A 283 11.45 0.71 12.78
N ILE A 284 12.04 0.16 11.73
CA ILE A 284 11.57 -1.05 11.06
C ILE A 284 12.50 -2.20 11.43
N HIS A 285 11.97 -3.20 12.16
CA HIS A 285 12.70 -4.41 12.49
C HIS A 285 12.65 -5.37 11.30
N TRP A 286 13.72 -5.36 10.49
CA TRP A 286 13.81 -6.21 9.30
C TRP A 286 14.10 -7.66 9.68
N VAL A 287 13.16 -8.54 9.34
CA VAL A 287 13.23 -9.98 9.59
C VAL A 287 13.76 -10.67 8.33
N GLU A 288 14.98 -11.19 8.40
CA GLU A 288 15.60 -11.90 7.29
C GLU A 288 14.81 -13.15 6.91
N ASN A 289 14.58 -13.31 5.60
CA ASN A 289 13.88 -14.44 5.01
C ASN A 289 12.48 -14.69 5.60
N GLY A 290 11.88 -13.70 6.26
CA GLY A 290 10.58 -13.85 6.91
C GLY A 290 10.58 -14.86 8.07
N SER A 291 11.67 -14.97 8.84
CA SER A 291 11.80 -15.88 9.98
C SER A 291 10.71 -15.67 11.01
N VAL A 292 9.77 -16.61 11.11
CA VAL A 292 8.68 -16.56 12.10
C VAL A 292 9.22 -16.54 13.53
N THR A 293 10.28 -17.30 13.81
CA THR A 293 10.88 -17.36 15.16
C THR A 293 11.45 -16.00 15.57
N ALA A 294 12.21 -15.35 14.70
CA ALA A 294 12.78 -14.03 15.00
C ALA A 294 11.68 -12.96 15.15
N ALA A 295 10.67 -12.98 14.28
CA ALA A 295 9.54 -12.08 14.39
C ALA A 295 8.75 -12.28 15.68
N ALA A 296 8.51 -13.54 16.06
CA ALA A 296 7.76 -13.87 17.28
C ALA A 296 8.48 -13.43 18.55
N ASP A 297 9.81 -13.54 18.64
CA ASP A 297 10.60 -13.01 19.77
C ASP A 297 10.41 -11.48 19.92
N LEU A 298 10.47 -10.75 18.81
CA LEU A 298 10.24 -9.29 18.82
C LEU A 298 8.81 -8.94 19.25
N VAL A 299 7.81 -9.68 18.78
CA VAL A 299 6.41 -9.48 19.19
C VAL A 299 6.22 -9.75 20.65
N GLU A 300 6.78 -10.84 21.19
CA GLU A 300 6.67 -11.20 22.60
C GLU A 300 7.28 -10.12 23.51
N ARG A 301 8.49 -9.66 23.21
CA ARG A 301 9.12 -8.53 23.93
C ARG A 301 8.29 -7.26 23.86
N PHE A 302 7.79 -6.91 22.68
CA PHE A 302 6.94 -5.73 22.51
C PHE A 302 5.65 -5.82 23.34
N LEU A 303 4.99 -6.98 23.35
CA LEU A 303 3.77 -7.20 24.13
C LEU A 303 4.04 -7.14 25.64
N ASN A 304 5.21 -7.61 26.09
CA ASN A 304 5.63 -7.55 27.49
C ASN A 304 6.09 -6.14 27.91
N GLY A 305 6.27 -5.20 26.98
CA GLY A 305 6.81 -3.86 27.27
C GLY A 305 8.31 -3.84 27.51
N GLU A 306 9.03 -4.85 27.02
CA GLU A 306 10.48 -4.93 27.08
C GLU A 306 11.13 -4.05 26.01
N SER A 307 12.37 -3.66 26.23
CA SER A 307 13.15 -2.96 25.21
C SER A 307 13.45 -3.88 24.03
N LEU A 308 13.24 -3.37 22.81
CA LEU A 308 13.56 -4.10 21.60
C LEU A 308 15.02 -3.91 21.23
N PRO A 309 15.70 -4.94 20.71
CA PRO A 309 17.04 -4.77 20.15
C PRO A 309 16.95 -3.89 18.89
N PRO A 310 17.98 -3.11 18.56
CA PRO A 310 18.01 -2.35 17.31
C PRO A 310 17.92 -3.31 16.12
N SER A 311 17.28 -2.87 15.04
CA SER A 311 17.24 -3.67 13.81
C SER A 311 18.65 -3.87 13.25
N PRO A 312 19.07 -5.11 12.97
CA PRO A 312 20.38 -5.38 12.39
C PRO A 312 20.51 -4.91 10.94
N ILE A 313 19.40 -4.63 10.29
CA ILE A 313 19.32 -4.16 8.91
C ILE A 313 18.64 -2.80 8.89
N ARG A 314 19.25 -1.86 8.14
CA ARG A 314 18.64 -0.58 7.79
C ARG A 314 18.71 -0.39 6.28
N LEU A 315 17.58 -0.34 5.61
CA LEU A 315 17.54 -0.12 4.17
C LEU A 315 18.06 1.27 3.80
N SER A 316 17.87 2.27 4.65
CA SER A 316 18.37 3.63 4.46
C SER A 316 19.90 3.69 4.38
N GLU A 317 20.60 2.75 5.00
CA GLU A 317 22.05 2.64 5.03
C GLU A 317 22.61 1.64 3.99
N THR A 318 21.74 0.82 3.36
CA THR A 318 22.16 -0.20 2.40
C THR A 318 22.33 0.40 1.01
N PHE A 319 23.51 0.31 0.42
CA PHE A 319 23.80 0.75 -0.94
C PHE A 319 23.55 -0.38 -1.95
N TYR A 320 22.62 -0.18 -2.88
CA TYR A 320 22.39 -1.07 -4.01
C TYR A 320 23.15 -0.65 -5.29
N GLY A 321 24.27 0.04 -5.16
CA GLY A 321 25.18 0.35 -6.25
C GLY A 321 26.31 -0.67 -6.31
N THR A 322 26.73 -1.09 -7.51
CA THR A 322 28.06 -1.68 -7.70
C THR A 322 29.07 -0.72 -7.07
N GLN A 323 29.82 -1.17 -6.07
CA GLN A 323 31.05 -0.50 -5.69
C GLN A 323 31.94 -0.50 -6.96
N SER A 324 31.89 0.59 -7.72
CA SER A 324 33.00 0.87 -8.60
C SER A 324 34.20 1.12 -7.68
N SER A 325 35.08 0.15 -7.62
CA SER A 325 36.41 0.30 -7.01
C SER A 325 37.07 1.52 -7.66
N LYS A 326 36.92 2.67 -7.03
CA LYS A 326 37.88 3.75 -7.19
C LYS A 326 39.06 3.42 -6.24
N SER A 327 39.97 2.60 -6.74
CA SER A 327 41.34 2.61 -6.25
C SER A 327 41.93 3.98 -6.56
N TYR A 328 42.31 4.70 -5.55
CA TYR A 328 43.26 5.81 -5.66
C TYR A 328 44.68 5.25 -5.77
#